data_73b54a70df5b3082ae119921a957b664
#
_entry.id   73b54a70df5b3082ae119921a957b664
#
_cell.length_a   1.000
_cell.length_b   1.000
_cell.length_c   1.000
_cell.angle_alpha   90.00
_cell.angle_beta   90.00
_cell.angle_gamma   90.00
#
_symmetry.space_group_name_H-M   'P 1'
#
loop_
_entity.id
_entity.type
_entity.pdbx_description
1 polymer ?
#
loop_
_entity_poly.entity_id
_entity_poly.type
_entity_poly.pdbx_seq_one_letter_code
_entity_poly.pdbx_strand_id
1 'polypeptide(L)'
;MSAPVIGLSTYAEPAQWAAWQAHAALLPLNYINQISEAGGVPVLLPPVPGIARALGRLDGLILTGGGDLDPAGYGAEPDPRTSRVHPERDQAELELLAAALADGLPILGICRGMQLINVARGGTLYQDLAPGAGHRPAPGTFGSHPVRLAPESQLTALLQPDGGRTGLTLNVPTAHHQGIARLGDGLVPVAWAQDGLIEAVELAPGPGQHPFMLAVQWHPEAGQDQRLVSALVAAAADGRGGGAPAGAGRGQAGQAADRRLSPRQSIYTREREHLPRRRGPRPR
;
A
#
# COMPACT_ATOMS: atom_id res chain seq x y z
N MET A 1 -3.28 27.47 -5.84
CA MET A 1 -3.90 26.15 -6.05
C MET A 1 -4.23 25.57 -4.68
N SER A 2 -5.32 24.84 -4.51
CA SER A 2 -5.62 24.15 -3.24
C SER A 2 -4.66 23.00 -3.00
N ALA A 3 -4.29 22.74 -1.73
CA ALA A 3 -3.43 21.62 -1.37
C ALA A 3 -4.05 20.27 -1.81
N PRO A 4 -3.26 19.32 -2.35
CA PRO A 4 -3.78 18.01 -2.73
C PRO A 4 -4.21 17.19 -1.51
N VAL A 5 -5.29 16.42 -1.67
CA VAL A 5 -5.85 15.57 -0.61
C VAL A 5 -5.34 14.13 -0.79
N ILE A 6 -4.60 13.65 0.19
CA ILE A 6 -3.96 12.33 0.15
C ILE A 6 -4.66 11.37 1.10
N GLY A 7 -5.22 10.28 0.57
CA GLY A 7 -5.78 9.21 1.36
C GLY A 7 -4.69 8.29 1.91
N LEU A 8 -4.81 7.92 3.20
CA LEU A 8 -3.93 6.94 3.85
C LEU A 8 -4.77 5.80 4.39
N SER A 9 -4.49 4.57 3.97
CA SER A 9 -5.13 3.39 4.57
C SER A 9 -4.76 3.28 6.05
N THR A 10 -5.70 2.80 6.89
CA THR A 10 -5.47 2.71 8.35
C THR A 10 -5.55 1.28 8.85
N TYR A 11 -5.06 1.08 10.06
CA TYR A 11 -5.33 -0.10 10.85
C TYR A 11 -6.77 -0.06 11.39
N ALA A 12 -7.33 -1.23 11.73
CA ALA A 12 -8.51 -1.36 12.58
C ALA A 12 -8.14 -2.36 13.69
N GLU A 13 -7.65 -1.85 14.79
CA GLU A 13 -7.06 -2.67 15.86
C GLU A 13 -7.59 -2.25 17.24
N PRO A 14 -7.47 -3.12 18.24
CA PRO A 14 -7.72 -2.74 19.62
C PRO A 14 -6.82 -1.57 20.03
N ALA A 15 -7.42 -0.51 20.52
CA ALA A 15 -6.73 0.69 20.99
C ALA A 15 -7.18 1.06 22.39
N GLN A 16 -6.32 1.77 23.10
CA GLN A 16 -6.60 2.31 24.41
C GLN A 16 -6.32 3.80 24.43
N TRP A 17 -7.28 4.60 24.89
CA TRP A 17 -7.14 6.04 25.09
C TRP A 17 -7.98 6.51 26.26
N ALA A 18 -7.42 7.33 27.12
CA ALA A 18 -8.02 7.75 28.38
C ALA A 18 -8.57 6.54 29.18
N ALA A 19 -9.88 6.47 29.41
CA ALA A 19 -10.54 5.35 30.11
C ALA A 19 -11.15 4.32 29.14
N TRP A 20 -10.97 4.47 27.82
CA TRP A 20 -11.60 3.63 26.82
C TRP A 20 -10.65 2.57 26.28
N GLN A 21 -11.20 1.38 26.05
CA GLN A 21 -10.55 0.30 25.31
C GLN A 21 -11.55 -0.22 24.28
N ALA A 22 -11.26 -0.01 22.99
CA ALA A 22 -12.14 -0.41 21.90
C ALA A 22 -11.37 -0.59 20.60
N HIS A 23 -11.96 -1.25 19.61
CA HIS A 23 -11.45 -1.20 18.24
C HIS A 23 -11.53 0.23 17.71
N ALA A 24 -10.44 0.70 17.11
CA ALA A 24 -10.36 2.03 16.49
C ALA A 24 -9.62 1.98 15.15
N ALA A 25 -10.04 2.84 14.24
CA ALA A 25 -9.22 3.14 13.07
C ALA A 25 -8.07 4.03 13.52
N LEU A 26 -6.84 3.59 13.31
CA LEU A 26 -5.65 4.33 13.77
C LEU A 26 -4.49 4.23 12.76
N LEU A 27 -3.65 5.23 12.80
CA LEU A 27 -2.42 5.30 12.02
C LEU A 27 -1.37 6.11 12.81
N PRO A 28 -0.10 5.70 12.85
CA PRO A 28 0.96 6.48 13.46
C PRO A 28 1.07 7.89 12.85
N LEU A 29 1.24 8.90 13.71
CA LEU A 29 1.25 10.30 13.30
C LEU A 29 2.37 10.66 12.32
N ASN A 30 3.47 9.90 12.30
CA ASN A 30 4.58 10.13 11.36
C ASN A 30 4.13 10.04 9.88
N TYR A 31 3.24 9.10 9.51
CA TYR A 31 2.63 9.08 8.18
C TYR A 31 1.86 10.39 7.87
N ILE A 32 1.07 10.83 8.84
CA ILE A 32 0.20 12.02 8.70
C ILE A 32 1.05 13.28 8.58
N ASN A 33 2.06 13.41 9.46
CA ASN A 33 2.93 14.57 9.52
C ASN A 33 3.71 14.78 8.22
N GLN A 34 4.27 13.72 7.65
CA GLN A 34 5.02 13.82 6.39
C GLN A 34 4.16 14.36 5.23
N ILE A 35 2.89 13.95 5.15
CA ILE A 35 1.96 14.51 4.14
C ILE A 35 1.75 16.01 4.37
N SER A 36 1.49 16.40 5.61
CA SER A 36 1.25 17.82 5.96
C SER A 36 2.49 18.68 5.70
N GLU A 37 3.68 18.17 6.05
CA GLU A 37 4.96 18.83 5.82
C GLU A 37 5.30 18.94 4.33
N ALA A 38 4.88 17.97 3.50
CA ALA A 38 4.98 18.02 2.06
C ALA A 38 3.93 18.94 1.39
N GLY A 39 3.05 19.58 2.15
CA GLY A 39 2.03 20.49 1.64
C GLY A 39 0.72 19.83 1.20
N GLY A 40 0.52 18.55 1.50
CA GLY A 40 -0.73 17.82 1.27
C GLY A 40 -1.68 17.87 2.45
N VAL A 41 -2.95 17.50 2.22
CA VAL A 41 -3.97 17.32 3.27
C VAL A 41 -4.19 15.82 3.49
N PRO A 42 -3.79 15.26 4.65
CA PRO A 42 -3.97 13.83 4.92
C PRO A 42 -5.43 13.49 5.29
N VAL A 43 -5.97 12.41 4.72
CA VAL A 43 -7.29 11.86 5.04
C VAL A 43 -7.15 10.38 5.35
N LEU A 44 -7.63 9.96 6.52
CA LEU A 44 -7.58 8.57 6.96
C LEU A 44 -8.71 7.75 6.31
N LEU A 45 -8.37 6.59 5.78
CA LEU A 45 -9.27 5.67 5.11
C LEU A 45 -9.38 4.38 5.95
N PRO A 46 -10.41 4.26 6.82
CA PRO A 46 -10.60 3.05 7.61
C PRO A 46 -10.99 1.85 6.72
N PRO A 47 -10.61 0.61 7.09
CA PRO A 47 -10.92 -0.58 6.31
C PRO A 47 -12.39 -0.99 6.49
N VAL A 48 -13.29 -0.28 5.82
CA VAL A 48 -14.73 -0.54 5.84
C VAL A 48 -15.23 -0.83 4.42
N PRO A 49 -16.30 -1.63 4.25
CA PRO A 49 -16.86 -1.92 2.94
C PRO A 49 -17.19 -0.66 2.14
N GLY A 50 -16.75 -0.63 0.88
CA GLY A 50 -17.03 0.46 -0.04
C GLY A 50 -16.20 1.73 0.19
N ILE A 51 -15.13 1.66 0.96
CA ILE A 51 -14.21 2.80 1.19
C ILE A 51 -13.62 3.35 -0.12
N ALA A 52 -13.46 2.52 -1.14
CA ALA A 52 -12.95 2.93 -2.45
C ALA A 52 -13.80 4.05 -3.11
N ARG A 53 -15.07 4.21 -2.72
CA ARG A 53 -15.90 5.35 -3.19
C ARG A 53 -15.37 6.72 -2.73
N ALA A 54 -14.53 6.76 -1.72
CA ALA A 54 -13.89 8.00 -1.28
C ALA A 54 -12.83 8.52 -2.27
N LEU A 55 -12.27 7.64 -3.14
CA LEU A 55 -11.19 8.02 -4.06
C LEU A 55 -11.54 9.18 -4.99
N GLY A 56 -12.79 9.30 -5.42
CA GLY A 56 -13.23 10.44 -6.24
C GLY A 56 -13.14 11.81 -5.55
N ARG A 57 -12.70 11.88 -4.30
CA ARG A 57 -12.45 13.11 -3.52
C ARG A 57 -11.00 13.29 -3.13
N LEU A 58 -10.14 12.37 -3.57
CA LEU A 58 -8.72 12.32 -3.25
C LEU A 58 -7.89 12.59 -4.50
N ASP A 59 -6.67 13.03 -4.31
CA ASP A 59 -5.72 13.33 -5.37
C ASP A 59 -4.53 12.36 -5.38
N GLY A 60 -4.37 11.58 -4.31
CA GLY A 60 -3.35 10.56 -4.18
C GLY A 60 -3.70 9.54 -3.09
N LEU A 61 -3.03 8.40 -3.11
CA LEU A 61 -3.24 7.29 -2.18
C LEU A 61 -1.92 6.79 -1.60
N ILE A 62 -1.87 6.61 -0.28
CA ILE A 62 -0.84 5.82 0.40
C ILE A 62 -1.45 4.54 0.94
N LEU A 63 -0.92 3.40 0.51
CA LEU A 63 -1.14 2.11 1.15
C LEU A 63 -0.06 1.92 2.21
N THR A 64 -0.45 1.94 3.48
CA THR A 64 0.47 2.02 4.61
C THR A 64 1.02 0.66 5.05
N GLY A 65 2.06 0.67 5.88
CA GLY A 65 2.60 -0.51 6.53
C GLY A 65 1.58 -1.22 7.45
N GLY A 66 1.98 -2.28 8.13
CA GLY A 66 1.10 -3.01 9.06
C GLY A 66 1.45 -4.47 9.27
N GLY A 67 0.47 -5.25 9.74
CA GLY A 67 0.57 -6.70 9.88
C GLY A 67 0.61 -7.44 8.55
N ASP A 68 0.67 -8.76 8.59
CA ASP A 68 0.85 -9.60 7.42
C ASP A 68 -0.42 -9.67 6.56
N LEU A 69 -0.23 -9.89 5.26
CA LEU A 69 -1.32 -10.22 4.35
C LEU A 69 -1.76 -11.67 4.54
N ASP A 70 -3.05 -11.93 4.33
CA ASP A 70 -3.56 -13.30 4.34
C ASP A 70 -2.89 -14.15 3.24
N PRO A 71 -2.15 -15.23 3.61
CA PRO A 71 -1.53 -16.11 2.65
C PRO A 71 -2.50 -16.73 1.63
N ALA A 72 -3.75 -16.91 1.99
CA ALA A 72 -4.79 -17.36 1.05
C ALA A 72 -4.96 -16.41 -0.14
N GLY A 73 -4.71 -15.11 0.04
CA GLY A 73 -4.77 -14.10 -1.02
C GLY A 73 -3.78 -14.31 -2.15
N TYR A 74 -2.68 -15.01 -1.91
CA TYR A 74 -1.68 -15.37 -2.93
C TYR A 74 -1.47 -16.90 -3.08
N GLY A 75 -2.45 -17.69 -2.58
CA GLY A 75 -2.52 -19.13 -2.78
C GLY A 75 -1.47 -19.94 -2.01
N ALA A 76 -1.06 -19.46 -0.84
CA ALA A 76 -0.11 -20.14 0.04
C ALA A 76 -0.80 -20.61 1.33
N GLU A 77 -0.28 -21.69 1.92
CA GLU A 77 -0.62 -22.08 3.29
C GLU A 77 0.06 -21.13 4.28
N PRO A 78 -0.57 -20.82 5.44
CA PRO A 78 0.03 -19.93 6.43
C PRO A 78 1.31 -20.52 7.05
N ASP A 79 2.39 -19.74 7.06
CA ASP A 79 3.58 -20.03 7.90
C ASP A 79 3.23 -19.79 9.37
N PRO A 80 3.73 -20.58 10.33
CA PRO A 80 3.48 -20.38 11.77
C PRO A 80 3.89 -19.00 12.30
N ARG A 81 4.73 -18.25 11.60
CA ARG A 81 5.19 -16.90 11.94
C ARG A 81 4.34 -15.80 11.33
N THR A 82 3.44 -16.13 10.40
CA THR A 82 2.43 -15.20 9.89
C THR A 82 1.53 -14.75 11.03
N SER A 83 1.36 -13.46 11.18
CA SER A 83 0.67 -12.86 12.33
C SER A 83 -0.04 -11.55 11.98
N ARG A 84 -1.01 -11.17 12.82
CA ARG A 84 -1.75 -9.91 12.66
C ARG A 84 -2.39 -9.77 11.27
N VAL A 85 -2.94 -10.87 10.77
CA VAL A 85 -3.69 -10.91 9.51
C VAL A 85 -5.07 -10.29 9.71
N HIS A 86 -5.45 -9.36 8.86
CA HIS A 86 -6.73 -8.64 8.91
C HIS A 86 -7.40 -8.69 7.53
N PRO A 87 -8.20 -9.74 7.22
CA PRO A 87 -8.80 -9.92 5.89
C PRO A 87 -9.68 -8.75 5.44
N GLU A 88 -10.34 -8.06 6.38
CA GLU A 88 -11.15 -6.88 6.08
C GLU A 88 -10.29 -5.72 5.58
N ARG A 89 -9.08 -5.59 6.11
CA ARG A 89 -8.10 -4.59 5.66
C ARG A 89 -7.54 -4.97 4.29
N ASP A 90 -7.20 -6.24 4.10
CA ASP A 90 -6.71 -6.74 2.80
C ASP A 90 -7.74 -6.43 1.70
N GLN A 91 -9.01 -6.76 1.94
CA GLN A 91 -10.09 -6.52 0.99
C GLN A 91 -10.28 -5.01 0.70
N ALA A 92 -10.34 -4.18 1.73
CA ALA A 92 -10.53 -2.74 1.59
C ALA A 92 -9.38 -2.09 0.80
N GLU A 93 -8.13 -2.46 1.09
CA GLU A 93 -6.96 -1.93 0.39
C GLU A 93 -6.84 -2.47 -1.04
N LEU A 94 -7.26 -3.71 -1.33
CA LEU A 94 -7.35 -4.23 -2.70
C LEU A 94 -8.39 -3.45 -3.52
N GLU A 95 -9.54 -3.11 -2.94
CA GLU A 95 -10.55 -2.27 -3.58
C GLU A 95 -10.02 -0.84 -3.84
N LEU A 96 -9.33 -0.24 -2.87
CA LEU A 96 -8.68 1.06 -3.01
C LEU A 96 -7.63 1.03 -4.13
N LEU A 97 -6.75 0.04 -4.15
CA LEU A 97 -5.71 -0.10 -5.16
C LEU A 97 -6.31 -0.26 -6.56
N ALA A 98 -7.30 -1.14 -6.72
CA ALA A 98 -7.92 -1.39 -8.01
C ALA A 98 -8.58 -0.12 -8.58
N ALA A 99 -9.30 0.63 -7.76
CA ALA A 99 -9.95 1.87 -8.16
C ALA A 99 -8.91 2.99 -8.43
N ALA A 100 -7.88 3.12 -7.59
CA ALA A 100 -6.82 4.11 -7.79
C ALA A 100 -6.03 3.88 -9.10
N LEU A 101 -5.73 2.62 -9.42
CA LEU A 101 -5.09 2.26 -10.69
C LEU A 101 -5.98 2.56 -11.91
N ALA A 102 -7.29 2.28 -11.80
CA ALA A 102 -8.25 2.54 -12.88
C ALA A 102 -8.44 4.04 -13.14
N ASP A 103 -8.41 4.86 -12.09
CA ASP A 103 -8.57 6.31 -12.16
C ASP A 103 -7.25 7.06 -12.44
N GLY A 104 -6.10 6.37 -12.49
CA GLY A 104 -4.78 6.97 -12.66
C GLY A 104 -4.35 7.82 -11.47
N LEU A 105 -4.85 7.51 -10.27
CA LEU A 105 -4.52 8.25 -9.05
C LEU A 105 -3.08 7.94 -8.60
N PRO A 106 -2.22 8.93 -8.31
CA PRO A 106 -0.91 8.68 -7.76
C PRO A 106 -0.92 7.77 -6.53
N ILE A 107 -0.04 6.75 -6.50
CA ILE A 107 -0.02 5.72 -5.46
C ILE A 107 1.39 5.57 -4.89
N LEU A 108 1.51 5.55 -3.56
CA LEU A 108 2.69 5.11 -2.83
C LEU A 108 2.36 3.91 -1.94
N GLY A 109 3.04 2.78 -2.15
CA GLY A 109 2.97 1.61 -1.26
C GLY A 109 4.13 1.61 -0.27
N ILE A 110 3.86 1.41 1.03
CA ILE A 110 4.88 1.37 2.08
C ILE A 110 4.81 0.01 2.78
N CYS A 111 5.92 -0.73 2.81
CA CYS A 111 6.10 -2.01 3.48
C CYS A 111 4.98 -3.01 3.09
N ARG A 112 4.00 -3.25 3.94
CA ARG A 112 2.82 -4.05 3.63
C ARG A 112 2.08 -3.55 2.37
N GLY A 113 2.02 -2.23 2.14
CA GLY A 113 1.43 -1.66 0.93
C GLY A 113 2.14 -2.08 -0.35
N MET A 114 3.47 -2.22 -0.35
CA MET A 114 4.22 -2.80 -1.48
C MET A 114 3.87 -4.27 -1.69
N GLN A 115 3.78 -5.03 -0.60
CA GLN A 115 3.44 -6.46 -0.64
C GLN A 115 2.02 -6.66 -1.20
N LEU A 116 1.07 -5.84 -0.79
CA LEU A 116 -0.31 -5.86 -1.30
C LEU A 116 -0.37 -5.56 -2.80
N ILE A 117 0.38 -4.56 -3.28
CA ILE A 117 0.49 -4.24 -4.72
C ILE A 117 1.04 -5.46 -5.47
N ASN A 118 2.09 -6.11 -4.94
CA ASN A 118 2.66 -7.30 -5.53
C ASN A 118 1.65 -8.46 -5.61
N VAL A 119 0.92 -8.73 -4.53
CA VAL A 119 -0.10 -9.79 -4.47
C VAL A 119 -1.26 -9.49 -5.40
N ALA A 120 -1.73 -8.25 -5.47
CA ALA A 120 -2.79 -7.81 -6.39
C ALA A 120 -2.42 -8.02 -7.86
N ARG A 121 -1.12 -8.03 -8.17
CA ARG A 121 -0.56 -8.33 -9.50
C ARG A 121 -0.22 -9.80 -9.69
N GLY A 122 -0.67 -10.69 -8.81
CA GLY A 122 -0.46 -12.13 -8.88
C GLY A 122 0.92 -12.59 -8.38
N GLY A 123 1.69 -11.72 -7.72
CA GLY A 123 2.94 -12.08 -7.05
C GLY A 123 2.71 -12.89 -5.77
N THR A 124 3.81 -13.33 -5.14
CA THR A 124 3.79 -14.06 -3.86
C THR A 124 4.81 -13.47 -2.88
N LEU A 125 4.73 -13.87 -1.62
CA LEU A 125 5.61 -13.38 -0.56
C LEU A 125 6.41 -14.52 0.09
N TYR A 126 7.63 -14.22 0.52
CA TYR A 126 8.28 -14.92 1.61
C TYR A 126 7.54 -14.53 2.89
N GLN A 127 6.94 -15.50 3.57
CA GLN A 127 6.15 -15.25 4.78
C GLN A 127 7.01 -15.03 6.01
N ASP A 128 8.29 -15.45 5.96
CA ASP A 128 9.29 -15.13 6.98
C ASP A 128 10.69 -15.21 6.35
N LEU A 129 11.40 -14.11 6.42
CA LEU A 129 12.77 -13.99 5.95
C LEU A 129 13.73 -14.61 6.95
N ALA A 130 14.86 -15.13 6.47
CA ALA A 130 15.87 -15.76 7.32
C ALA A 130 16.33 -14.81 8.45
N PRO A 131 16.48 -15.31 9.67
CA PRO A 131 17.06 -14.53 10.76
C PRO A 131 18.47 -14.02 10.40
N GLY A 132 18.77 -12.76 10.71
CA GLY A 132 20.09 -12.16 10.47
C GLY A 132 20.23 -11.44 9.13
N ALA A 133 19.24 -11.45 8.25
CA ALA A 133 19.24 -10.68 7.00
C ALA A 133 19.12 -9.15 7.21
N GLY A 134 18.97 -8.70 8.45
CA GLY A 134 18.97 -7.27 8.80
C GLY A 134 17.61 -6.56 8.61
N HIS A 135 16.59 -7.25 8.10
CA HIS A 135 15.27 -6.67 7.80
C HIS A 135 14.38 -6.51 9.02
N ARG A 136 14.55 -7.38 10.02
CA ARG A 136 13.72 -7.44 11.22
C ARG A 136 14.51 -7.05 12.48
N PRO A 137 14.40 -5.81 12.95
CA PRO A 137 14.93 -5.39 14.24
C PRO A 137 14.12 -5.99 15.40
N ALA A 138 14.46 -5.61 16.63
CA ALA A 138 13.65 -5.96 17.79
C ALA A 138 12.21 -5.41 17.65
N PRO A 139 11.19 -6.12 18.16
CA PRO A 139 9.79 -5.67 18.06
C PRO A 139 9.60 -4.23 18.55
N GLY A 140 8.84 -3.44 17.79
CA GLY A 140 8.53 -2.05 18.11
C GLY A 140 9.68 -1.06 17.84
N THR A 141 10.74 -1.49 17.13
CA THR A 141 11.85 -0.63 16.73
C THR A 141 12.07 -0.67 15.23
N PHE A 142 12.66 0.38 14.67
CA PHE A 142 13.18 0.37 13.30
C PHE A 142 14.68 0.07 13.33
N GLY A 143 15.11 -0.82 12.44
CA GLY A 143 16.50 -1.00 12.08
C GLY A 143 16.89 -0.10 10.92
N SER A 144 18.06 -0.36 10.36
CA SER A 144 18.53 0.28 9.14
C SER A 144 19.40 -0.69 8.35
N HIS A 145 19.18 -0.76 7.03
CA HIS A 145 20.03 -1.53 6.13
C HIS A 145 20.24 -0.80 4.81
N PRO A 146 21.34 -1.10 4.08
CA PRO A 146 21.57 -0.52 2.78
C PRO A 146 20.68 -1.16 1.71
N VAL A 147 20.11 -0.33 0.83
CA VAL A 147 19.45 -0.75 -0.41
C VAL A 147 20.16 -0.15 -1.62
N ARG A 148 20.36 -0.97 -2.64
CA ARG A 148 20.94 -0.57 -3.93
C ARG A 148 19.81 -0.29 -4.92
N LEU A 149 19.83 0.89 -5.52
CA LEU A 149 18.82 1.33 -6.50
C LEU A 149 19.23 0.99 -7.93
N ALA A 150 18.23 0.73 -8.80
CA ALA A 150 18.44 0.64 -10.25
C ALA A 150 18.81 2.02 -10.83
N PRO A 151 19.81 2.12 -11.71
CA PRO A 151 20.30 3.41 -12.20
C PRO A 151 19.25 4.24 -12.95
N GLU A 152 18.35 3.58 -13.68
CA GLU A 152 17.38 4.23 -14.59
C GLU A 152 15.95 3.96 -14.12
N SER A 153 15.62 4.35 -12.87
CA SER A 153 14.30 4.22 -12.29
C SER A 153 13.72 5.57 -11.88
N GLN A 154 12.39 5.66 -11.76
CA GLN A 154 11.72 6.83 -11.19
C GLN A 154 12.23 7.06 -9.77
N LEU A 155 12.37 5.99 -8.97
CA LEU A 155 12.91 6.05 -7.62
C LEU A 155 14.30 6.69 -7.56
N THR A 156 15.22 6.29 -8.46
CA THR A 156 16.57 6.86 -8.51
C THR A 156 16.52 8.33 -8.93
N ALA A 157 15.70 8.69 -9.92
CA ALA A 157 15.52 10.08 -10.31
C ALA A 157 15.01 10.96 -9.17
N LEU A 158 14.12 10.44 -8.32
CA LEU A 158 13.60 11.15 -7.15
C LEU A 158 14.65 11.30 -6.03
N LEU A 159 15.46 10.26 -5.80
CA LEU A 159 16.41 10.21 -4.70
C LEU A 159 17.81 10.72 -5.07
N GLN A 160 18.09 10.92 -6.36
CA GLN A 160 19.36 11.44 -6.89
C GLN A 160 19.12 12.40 -8.04
N PRO A 161 18.58 13.60 -7.80
CA PRO A 161 18.21 14.55 -8.85
C PRO A 161 19.43 15.06 -9.67
N ASP A 162 20.65 14.97 -9.14
CA ASP A 162 21.88 15.44 -9.80
C ASP A 162 22.40 14.48 -10.88
N GLY A 163 21.66 13.41 -11.21
CA GLY A 163 21.93 12.54 -12.35
C GLY A 163 23.17 11.66 -12.24
N GLY A 164 23.60 11.30 -11.03
CA GLY A 164 24.68 10.33 -10.82
C GLY A 164 24.34 8.98 -11.45
N ARG A 165 25.13 8.56 -12.47
CA ARG A 165 24.91 7.34 -13.26
C ARG A 165 25.42 6.05 -12.61
N THR A 166 25.96 6.11 -11.41
CA THR A 166 26.41 4.95 -10.63
C THR A 166 25.34 4.56 -9.65
N GLY A 167 25.07 3.26 -9.52
CA GLY A 167 24.03 2.74 -8.63
C GLY A 167 24.09 3.35 -7.22
N LEU A 168 23.02 4.05 -6.84
CA LEU A 168 22.92 4.67 -5.52
C LEU A 168 22.67 3.58 -4.48
N THR A 169 23.40 3.64 -3.38
CA THR A 169 23.12 2.85 -2.18
C THR A 169 22.69 3.80 -1.07
N LEU A 170 21.53 3.52 -0.48
CA LEU A 170 20.96 4.30 0.62
C LEU A 170 20.79 3.42 1.85
N ASN A 171 21.00 3.97 3.04
CA ASN A 171 20.53 3.35 4.26
C ASN A 171 19.08 3.77 4.52
N VAL A 172 18.20 2.79 4.70
CA VAL A 172 16.77 3.02 4.87
C VAL A 172 16.25 2.43 6.17
N PRO A 173 15.24 3.03 6.83
CA PRO A 173 14.61 2.45 8.00
C PRO A 173 13.86 1.17 7.63
N THR A 174 14.05 0.09 8.38
CA THR A 174 13.45 -1.22 8.11
C THR A 174 12.79 -1.83 9.33
N ALA A 175 11.66 -2.52 9.13
CA ALA A 175 10.95 -3.27 10.15
C ALA A 175 10.01 -4.30 9.52
N HIS A 176 10.54 -5.26 8.75
CA HIS A 176 9.72 -6.29 8.10
C HIS A 176 10.36 -7.67 8.21
N HIS A 177 9.54 -8.71 8.23
CA HIS A 177 9.97 -10.10 8.17
C HIS A 177 9.43 -10.83 6.95
N GLN A 178 8.61 -10.17 6.17
CA GLN A 178 8.10 -10.66 4.89
C GLN A 178 8.68 -9.81 3.75
N GLY A 179 8.68 -10.37 2.54
CA GLY A 179 9.13 -9.67 1.35
C GLY A 179 8.66 -10.36 0.07
N ILE A 180 8.88 -9.75 -1.08
CA ILE A 180 8.48 -10.31 -2.38
C ILE A 180 9.30 -11.57 -2.67
N ALA A 181 8.60 -12.70 -2.89
CA ALA A 181 9.19 -13.96 -3.35
C ALA A 181 9.09 -14.08 -4.88
N ARG A 182 7.89 -13.93 -5.43
CA ARG A 182 7.65 -13.85 -6.87
C ARG A 182 7.03 -12.51 -7.21
N LEU A 183 7.66 -11.81 -8.15
CA LEU A 183 7.19 -10.50 -8.60
C LEU A 183 5.87 -10.64 -9.35
N GLY A 184 4.95 -9.72 -9.10
CA GLY A 184 3.65 -9.62 -9.78
C GLY A 184 3.77 -9.06 -11.19
N ASP A 185 2.77 -9.35 -12.01
CA ASP A 185 2.74 -8.98 -13.42
C ASP A 185 2.72 -7.45 -13.62
N GLY A 186 3.56 -6.97 -14.52
CA GLY A 186 3.66 -5.55 -14.85
C GLY A 186 4.37 -4.70 -13.79
N LEU A 187 5.00 -5.32 -12.79
CA LEU A 187 5.90 -4.65 -11.86
C LEU A 187 7.36 -4.79 -12.32
N VAL A 188 8.16 -3.78 -12.04
CA VAL A 188 9.62 -3.79 -12.25
C VAL A 188 10.31 -3.56 -10.91
N PRO A 189 11.26 -4.42 -10.50
CA PRO A 189 12.02 -4.22 -9.28
C PRO A 189 13.07 -3.14 -9.53
N VAL A 190 13.14 -2.14 -8.64
CA VAL A 190 14.01 -0.96 -8.78
C VAL A 190 14.93 -0.72 -7.58
N ALA A 191 14.79 -1.53 -6.52
CA ALA A 191 15.75 -1.55 -5.41
C ALA A 191 15.90 -2.95 -4.82
N TRP A 192 17.08 -3.23 -4.26
CA TRP A 192 17.41 -4.51 -3.64
C TRP A 192 18.26 -4.32 -2.39
N ALA A 193 17.97 -5.13 -1.36
CA ALA A 193 18.86 -5.31 -0.23
C ALA A 193 20.12 -6.10 -0.61
N GLN A 194 21.08 -6.21 0.32
CA GLN A 194 22.36 -6.90 0.08
C GLN A 194 22.17 -8.41 -0.20
N ASP A 195 21.17 -9.03 0.37
CA ASP A 195 20.81 -10.44 0.16
C ASP A 195 20.02 -10.70 -1.13
N GLY A 196 19.74 -9.63 -1.90
CA GLY A 196 19.01 -9.70 -3.16
C GLY A 196 17.49 -9.59 -3.03
N LEU A 197 16.96 -9.40 -1.80
CA LEU A 197 15.53 -9.17 -1.61
C LEU A 197 15.09 -7.88 -2.32
N ILE A 198 13.94 -7.93 -3.00
CA ILE A 198 13.34 -6.75 -3.66
C ILE A 198 12.84 -5.79 -2.58
N GLU A 199 13.33 -4.56 -2.63
CA GLU A 199 13.05 -3.49 -1.68
C GLU A 199 12.20 -2.36 -2.27
N ALA A 200 12.10 -2.26 -3.61
CA ALA A 200 11.17 -1.34 -4.24
C ALA A 200 10.72 -1.85 -5.60
N VAL A 201 9.50 -1.46 -5.99
CA VAL A 201 8.92 -1.76 -7.29
C VAL A 201 8.22 -0.54 -7.87
N GLU A 202 8.19 -0.47 -9.20
CA GLU A 202 7.45 0.48 -10.03
C GLU A 202 6.58 -0.28 -11.03
N LEU A 203 5.62 0.40 -11.65
CA LEU A 203 4.95 -0.14 -12.83
C LEU A 203 5.90 -0.16 -14.03
N ALA A 204 5.86 -1.24 -14.78
CA ALA A 204 6.59 -1.32 -16.04
C ALA A 204 6.15 -0.21 -17.00
N PRO A 205 7.08 0.44 -17.71
CA PRO A 205 6.74 1.42 -18.73
C PRO A 205 5.82 0.82 -19.80
N GLY A 206 4.78 1.56 -20.21
CA GLY A 206 3.85 1.05 -21.21
C GLY A 206 2.87 2.10 -21.73
N PRO A 207 2.10 1.78 -22.79
CA PRO A 207 1.04 2.66 -23.28
C PRO A 207 -0.01 2.90 -22.22
N GLY A 208 -0.39 4.16 -22.00
CA GLY A 208 -1.32 4.54 -20.91
C GLY A 208 -0.68 4.47 -19.53
N GLN A 209 0.61 4.76 -19.43
CA GLN A 209 1.39 4.71 -18.22
C GLN A 209 0.68 5.45 -17.06
N HIS A 210 0.57 4.78 -15.94
CA HIS A 210 0.09 5.37 -14.70
C HIS A 210 1.03 6.52 -14.30
N PRO A 211 0.52 7.71 -13.94
CA PRO A 211 1.34 8.90 -13.74
C PRO A 211 2.36 8.74 -12.61
N PHE A 212 2.01 8.03 -11.55
CA PHE A 212 2.89 7.78 -10.42
C PHE A 212 2.43 6.53 -9.66
N MET A 213 3.19 5.44 -9.71
CA MET A 213 3.03 4.31 -8.81
C MET A 213 4.41 3.80 -8.40
N LEU A 214 4.72 4.00 -7.14
CA LEU A 214 5.97 3.59 -6.52
C LEU A 214 5.64 2.84 -5.23
N ALA A 215 6.37 1.77 -4.95
CA ALA A 215 6.21 1.08 -3.68
C ALA A 215 7.57 0.65 -3.12
N VAL A 216 7.74 0.80 -1.81
CA VAL A 216 8.97 0.52 -1.08
C VAL A 216 8.72 -0.42 0.09
N GLN A 217 9.67 -1.32 0.36
CA GLN A 217 9.57 -2.26 1.48
C GLN A 217 9.96 -1.61 2.80
N TRP A 218 10.84 -0.62 2.76
CA TRP A 218 11.25 0.14 3.94
C TRP A 218 10.19 1.14 4.41
N HIS A 219 10.47 1.85 5.50
CA HIS A 219 9.57 2.78 6.16
C HIS A 219 10.06 4.23 6.04
N PRO A 220 9.78 4.94 4.92
CA PRO A 220 10.18 6.34 4.76
C PRO A 220 9.62 7.23 5.88
N GLU A 221 8.44 6.91 6.40
CA GLU A 221 7.79 7.66 7.49
C GLU A 221 8.53 7.57 8.83
N ALA A 222 9.40 6.58 9.00
CA ALA A 222 10.23 6.45 10.19
C ALA A 222 11.55 7.23 10.09
N GLY A 223 11.86 7.75 8.89
CA GLY A 223 13.05 8.56 8.61
C GLY A 223 12.75 10.05 8.51
N GLN A 224 13.79 10.81 8.13
CA GLN A 224 13.66 12.23 7.84
C GLN A 224 13.64 12.55 6.34
N ASP A 225 13.80 11.53 5.49
CA ASP A 225 13.81 11.68 4.04
C ASP A 225 12.37 11.73 3.50
N GLN A 226 11.93 12.92 3.18
CA GLN A 226 10.57 13.19 2.72
C GLN A 226 10.42 13.13 1.19
N ARG A 227 11.50 12.84 0.43
CA ARG A 227 11.48 12.94 -1.04
C ARG A 227 10.40 12.05 -1.69
N LEU A 228 10.15 10.84 -1.16
CA LEU A 228 9.11 9.95 -1.71
C LEU A 228 7.70 10.51 -1.48
N VAL A 229 7.42 10.99 -0.27
CA VAL A 229 6.12 11.56 0.07
C VAL A 229 5.91 12.89 -0.67
N SER A 230 6.95 13.73 -0.75
CA SER A 230 6.91 14.98 -1.52
C SER A 230 6.64 14.73 -3.01
N ALA A 231 7.24 13.68 -3.58
CA ALA A 231 6.99 13.29 -4.97
C ALA A 231 5.55 12.83 -5.21
N LEU A 232 4.97 12.04 -4.29
CA LEU A 232 3.55 11.69 -4.36
C LEU A 232 2.65 12.93 -4.30
N VAL A 233 2.91 13.85 -3.35
CA VAL A 233 2.14 15.10 -3.18
C VAL A 233 2.26 15.98 -4.42
N ALA A 234 3.45 16.08 -5.02
CA ALA A 234 3.65 16.80 -6.27
C ALA A 234 2.88 16.18 -7.44
N ALA A 235 2.98 14.86 -7.63
CA ALA A 235 2.21 14.14 -8.65
C ALA A 235 0.69 14.30 -8.49
N ALA A 236 0.22 14.32 -7.25
CA ALA A 236 -1.19 14.55 -6.91
C ALA A 236 -1.64 16.00 -7.24
N ALA A 237 -0.75 16.98 -7.08
CA ALA A 237 -1.03 18.38 -7.44
C ALA A 237 -1.09 18.55 -8.98
N ASP A 238 -0.20 17.88 -9.72
CA ASP A 238 -0.13 17.95 -11.18
C ASP A 238 -1.36 17.31 -11.85
N GLY A 239 -1.87 16.20 -11.29
CA GLY A 239 -3.09 15.53 -11.75
C GLY A 239 -4.33 16.43 -11.70
N ARG A 240 -4.38 17.39 -10.79
CA ARG A 240 -5.45 18.42 -10.72
C ARG A 240 -5.35 19.47 -11.84
N GLY A 241 -4.15 19.76 -12.32
CA GLY A 241 -3.92 20.78 -13.36
C GLY A 241 -4.37 20.32 -14.76
N GLY A 242 -4.50 19.02 -15.02
CA GLY A 242 -4.90 18.43 -16.30
C GLY A 242 -6.38 18.06 -16.43
N GLY A 243 -7.15 18.12 -15.36
CA GLY A 243 -8.58 17.79 -15.33
C GLY A 243 -9.46 18.98 -15.65
N ALA A 244 -10.29 18.86 -16.71
CA ALA A 244 -11.41 19.78 -16.93
C ALA A 244 -12.33 19.80 -15.69
N PRO A 245 -13.05 20.94 -15.41
CA PRO A 245 -13.85 21.08 -14.20
C PRO A 245 -14.87 19.94 -14.09
N ALA A 246 -14.93 19.32 -12.93
CA ALA A 246 -15.93 18.31 -12.57
C ALA A 246 -17.33 18.92 -12.63
N GLY A 247 -17.99 18.80 -13.77
CA GLY A 247 -19.31 19.36 -14.00
C GLY A 247 -19.86 19.16 -15.41
N ALA A 248 -19.68 17.98 -16.02
CA ALA A 248 -20.47 17.62 -17.20
C ALA A 248 -20.68 16.12 -17.25
N GLY A 249 -21.94 15.72 -17.08
CA GLY A 249 -22.56 14.41 -17.26
C GLY A 249 -21.69 13.23 -17.71
N ARG A 250 -21.47 12.27 -16.83
CA ARG A 250 -21.06 10.91 -17.23
C ARG A 250 -22.25 10.21 -17.89
N GLY A 251 -22.47 10.51 -19.17
CA GLY A 251 -23.31 9.73 -20.06
C GLY A 251 -22.48 8.64 -20.68
N GLN A 252 -23.00 7.44 -20.58
CA GLN A 252 -22.72 6.22 -21.35
C GLN A 252 -21.50 6.30 -22.30
N ALA A 253 -20.35 5.75 -21.88
CA ALA A 253 -19.29 5.34 -22.78
C ALA A 253 -19.33 3.81 -22.90
N GLY A 254 -19.49 3.36 -24.14
CA GLY A 254 -19.75 2.00 -24.52
C GLY A 254 -18.61 1.03 -24.26
N GLN A 255 -19.03 -0.22 -24.33
CA GLN A 255 -18.25 -1.45 -24.35
C GLN A 255 -16.96 -1.34 -25.18
N ALA A 256 -15.80 -1.41 -24.53
CA ALA A 256 -14.57 -1.85 -25.17
C ALA A 256 -13.62 -2.46 -24.13
N ALA A 257 -13.26 -3.73 -24.41
CA ALA A 257 -12.16 -4.50 -23.82
C ALA A 257 -12.33 -5.00 -22.38
N ASP A 258 -13.22 -5.99 -22.22
CA ASP A 258 -13.13 -7.07 -21.23
C ASP A 258 -11.77 -7.79 -21.32
N ARG A 259 -10.78 -7.34 -20.53
CA ARG A 259 -9.68 -8.17 -20.09
C ARG A 259 -9.92 -8.52 -18.63
N ARG A 260 -10.63 -9.61 -18.47
CA ARG A 260 -11.00 -10.26 -17.22
C ARG A 260 -9.79 -10.35 -16.30
N LEU A 261 -9.85 -9.68 -15.17
CA LEU A 261 -9.14 -10.09 -13.97
C LEU A 261 -9.58 -11.55 -13.69
N SER A 262 -8.60 -12.42 -13.52
CA SER A 262 -8.78 -13.86 -13.31
C SER A 262 -9.85 -14.15 -12.25
N PRO A 263 -10.63 -15.25 -12.36
CA PRO A 263 -11.77 -15.58 -11.48
C PRO A 263 -11.41 -15.93 -10.02
N ARG A 264 -10.23 -15.54 -9.52
CA ARG A 264 -9.81 -15.80 -8.14
C ARG A 264 -10.32 -14.81 -7.09
N GLN A 265 -11.12 -13.82 -7.48
CA GLN A 265 -11.71 -12.84 -6.54
C GLN A 265 -12.91 -13.35 -5.72
N SER A 266 -13.30 -14.62 -5.85
CA SER A 266 -14.52 -15.16 -5.22
C SER A 266 -14.28 -15.98 -3.94
N ILE A 267 -13.13 -15.90 -3.30
CA ILE A 267 -12.88 -16.71 -2.09
C ILE A 267 -13.56 -16.14 -0.85
N TYR A 268 -13.84 -14.85 -0.80
CA TYR A 268 -14.40 -14.20 0.40
C TYR A 268 -15.93 -14.11 0.49
N THR A 269 -16.69 -14.64 -0.50
CA THR A 269 -18.14 -14.51 -0.53
C THR A 269 -18.94 -15.74 -0.08
N ARG A 270 -18.30 -16.81 0.42
CA ARG A 270 -19.00 -18.06 0.74
C ARG A 270 -18.80 -18.55 2.16
N GLU A 271 -19.08 -17.76 3.20
CA GLU A 271 -19.36 -18.31 4.52
C GLU A 271 -20.14 -17.32 5.40
N ARG A 272 -21.39 -17.05 5.04
CA ARG A 272 -22.35 -16.41 5.93
C ARG A 272 -23.68 -17.14 5.96
N GLU A 273 -23.67 -18.45 5.97
CA GLU A 273 -24.87 -19.23 6.29
C GLU A 273 -24.44 -20.39 7.18
N HIS A 274 -24.77 -20.29 8.44
CA HIS A 274 -25.01 -21.29 9.49
C HIS A 274 -24.40 -20.91 10.83
N LEU A 275 -25.04 -19.95 11.51
CA LEU A 275 -24.98 -19.88 12.98
C LEU A 275 -26.33 -20.33 13.54
N PRO A 276 -26.42 -21.39 14.37
CA PRO A 276 -27.66 -21.80 15.02
C PRO A 276 -28.06 -20.76 16.07
N ARG A 277 -29.32 -20.31 16.02
CA ARG A 277 -29.92 -19.42 16.99
C ARG A 277 -29.94 -20.11 18.37
N ARG A 278 -29.19 -19.62 19.34
CA ARG A 278 -29.29 -20.02 20.76
C ARG A 278 -30.64 -19.56 21.30
N ARG A 279 -31.45 -20.53 21.73
CA ARG A 279 -32.70 -20.27 22.52
C ARG A 279 -32.28 -19.84 23.92
N GLY A 280 -32.73 -18.65 24.34
CA GLY A 280 -32.59 -18.18 25.71
C GLY A 280 -33.51 -18.97 26.69
N PRO A 281 -33.17 -19.02 27.98
CA PRO A 281 -34.00 -19.71 29.00
C PRO A 281 -35.29 -18.95 29.27
N ARG A 282 -36.40 -19.70 29.47
CA ARG A 282 -37.71 -19.18 29.89
C ARG A 282 -37.67 -18.84 31.41
N PRO A 283 -38.32 -17.73 31.83
CA PRO A 283 -38.44 -17.40 33.24
C PRO A 283 -39.48 -18.32 33.93
N ARG A 284 -39.20 -18.63 35.20
CA ARG A 284 -40.18 -19.14 36.16
C ARG A 284 -40.87 -18.02 36.88
#